data_5b13242fb282a35942a69c2e437f2a1d
#
_entry.id   5b13242fb282a35942a69c2e437f2a1d
#
_cell.length_a   1.000
_cell.length_b   1.000
_cell.length_c   1.000
_cell.angle_alpha   90.00
_cell.angle_beta   90.00
_cell.angle_gamma   90.00
#
_symmetry.space_group_name_H-M   'P 1'
#
loop_
_entity.id
_entity.type
_entity.pdbx_description
1 polymer ?
#
loop_
_entity_poly.entity_id
_entity_poly.type
_entity_poly.pdbx_seq_one_letter_code
_entity_poly.pdbx_strand_id
1 'polypeptide(L)'
;MQTILGAGGPIGIELAKALTAYTSKIRLVNRNPVKVNETDQLLAADLSDRKKVFEAVQGSSVVYVTVGFPYNLKIWQQNWPKFVKNVIDACIENNSKLVFFDNIYMYDPNYLNGMDEETPINPSSKKGKVRAEIAAMIMDKVKEGQLEALIARS
;
A
#
# COMPACT_ATOMS: atom_id res chain seq x y z
N MET A 1 -0.27 -6.15 -15.94
CA MET A 1 0.31 -4.89 -15.40
C MET A 1 0.49 -5.04 -13.92
N GLN A 2 1.65 -4.64 -13.37
CA GLN A 2 1.88 -4.50 -11.94
C GLN A 2 2.08 -3.01 -11.64
N THR A 3 1.34 -2.48 -10.68
CA THR A 3 1.28 -1.03 -10.42
C THR A 3 1.83 -0.70 -9.04
N ILE A 4 2.72 0.29 -8.95
CA ILE A 4 3.29 0.79 -7.70
C ILE A 4 2.68 2.16 -7.39
N LEU A 5 1.85 2.23 -6.36
CA LEU A 5 1.31 3.47 -5.82
C LEU A 5 2.31 4.04 -4.79
N GLY A 6 2.84 5.24 -5.06
CA GLY A 6 3.90 5.85 -4.25
C GLY A 6 5.31 5.58 -4.78
N ALA A 7 5.47 5.35 -6.08
CA ALA A 7 6.72 4.92 -6.72
C ALA A 7 7.92 5.88 -6.59
N GLY A 8 7.72 7.12 -6.12
CA GLY A 8 8.81 8.11 -5.95
C GLY A 8 9.62 7.98 -4.66
N GLY A 9 9.20 7.13 -3.73
CA GLY A 9 9.92 6.86 -2.48
C GLY A 9 11.00 5.77 -2.64
N PRO A 10 11.94 5.65 -1.68
CA PRO A 10 13.01 4.66 -1.74
C PRO A 10 12.50 3.23 -1.94
N ILE A 11 11.48 2.83 -1.20
CA ILE A 11 10.89 1.49 -1.31
C ILE A 11 10.29 1.26 -2.70
N GLY A 12 9.54 2.24 -3.23
CA GLY A 12 8.94 2.13 -4.56
C GLY A 12 9.96 2.03 -5.68
N ILE A 13 11.08 2.73 -5.57
CA ILE A 13 12.20 2.67 -6.53
C ILE A 13 12.85 1.28 -6.51
N GLU A 14 13.23 0.77 -5.34
CA GLU A 14 13.86 -0.54 -5.23
C GLU A 14 12.91 -1.68 -5.63
N LEU A 15 11.62 -1.55 -5.29
CA LEU A 15 10.60 -2.48 -5.77
C LEU A 15 10.49 -2.48 -7.29
N ALA A 16 10.47 -1.31 -7.94
CA ALA A 16 10.41 -1.22 -9.40
C ALA A 16 11.59 -1.91 -10.07
N LYS A 17 12.80 -1.76 -9.52
CA LYS A 17 14.00 -2.46 -10.00
C LYS A 17 13.84 -3.98 -9.84
N ALA A 18 13.45 -4.45 -8.66
CA ALA A 18 13.31 -5.86 -8.36
C ALA A 18 12.23 -6.55 -9.22
N LEU A 19 11.14 -5.85 -9.52
CA LEU A 19 10.03 -6.38 -10.32
C LEU A 19 10.42 -6.72 -11.76
N THR A 20 11.49 -6.17 -12.31
CA THR A 20 11.98 -6.50 -13.66
C THR A 20 12.33 -7.98 -13.83
N ALA A 21 12.68 -8.67 -12.74
CA ALA A 21 12.91 -10.11 -12.75
C ALA A 21 11.63 -10.93 -12.99
N TYR A 22 10.45 -10.33 -12.81
CA TYR A 22 9.15 -11.01 -12.86
C TYR A 22 8.24 -10.50 -13.97
N THR A 23 8.39 -9.23 -14.37
CA THR A 23 7.55 -8.60 -15.39
C THR A 23 8.22 -7.40 -16.05
N SER A 24 7.92 -7.19 -17.32
CA SER A 24 8.27 -5.94 -18.04
C SER A 24 7.12 -4.91 -18.03
N LYS A 25 5.96 -5.25 -17.44
CA LYS A 25 4.77 -4.39 -17.44
C LYS A 25 4.57 -3.76 -16.06
N ILE A 26 5.35 -2.73 -15.77
CA ILE A 26 5.33 -1.99 -14.50
C ILE A 26 4.76 -0.60 -14.74
N ARG A 27 3.82 -0.17 -13.87
CA ARG A 27 3.28 1.20 -13.85
C ARG A 27 3.71 1.89 -12.56
N LEU A 28 4.34 3.05 -12.70
CA LEU A 28 4.79 3.89 -11.60
C LEU A 28 3.83 5.06 -11.41
N VAL A 29 3.24 5.16 -10.21
CA VAL A 29 2.21 6.16 -9.91
C VAL A 29 2.62 7.03 -8.73
N ASN A 30 2.72 8.31 -8.97
CA ASN A 30 2.80 9.39 -7.97
C ASN A 30 2.45 10.72 -8.63
N ARG A 31 2.58 11.84 -7.93
CA ARG A 31 2.28 13.18 -8.49
C ARG A 31 3.24 13.59 -9.61
N ASN A 32 4.50 13.18 -9.53
CA ASN A 32 5.55 13.49 -10.53
C ASN A 32 6.39 12.21 -10.76
N PRO A 33 5.85 11.23 -11.49
CA PRO A 33 6.52 9.94 -11.68
C PRO A 33 7.74 10.09 -12.60
N VAL A 34 8.81 9.39 -12.25
CA VAL A 34 10.04 9.28 -13.02
C VAL A 34 10.31 7.81 -13.30
N LYS A 35 10.77 7.50 -14.51
CA LYS A 35 11.16 6.14 -14.87
C LYS A 35 12.30 5.63 -13.97
N VAL A 36 12.16 4.39 -13.53
CA VAL A 36 13.21 3.61 -12.88
C VAL A 36 13.83 2.64 -13.88
N ASN A 37 12.99 2.03 -14.71
CA ASN A 37 13.38 1.15 -15.81
C ASN A 37 12.88 1.70 -17.14
N GLU A 38 13.52 1.35 -18.26
CA GLU A 38 13.16 1.88 -19.59
C GLU A 38 11.71 1.55 -19.99
N THR A 39 11.23 0.37 -19.60
CA THR A 39 9.88 -0.13 -19.95
C THR A 39 8.77 0.39 -19.04
N ASP A 40 9.09 1.13 -17.99
CA ASP A 40 8.10 1.62 -17.02
C ASP A 40 7.07 2.53 -17.66
N GLN A 41 5.79 2.31 -17.37
CA GLN A 41 4.71 3.23 -17.67
C GLN A 41 4.56 4.23 -16.55
N LEU A 42 4.44 5.51 -16.88
CA LEU A 42 4.29 6.59 -15.92
C LEU A 42 2.83 7.06 -15.89
N LEU A 43 2.26 7.19 -14.69
CA LEU A 43 0.95 7.80 -14.47
C LEU A 43 1.04 8.85 -13.37
N ALA A 44 0.92 10.11 -13.75
CA ALA A 44 0.85 11.21 -12.78
C ALA A 44 -0.54 11.24 -12.15
N ALA A 45 -0.60 11.05 -10.83
CA ALA A 45 -1.86 11.01 -10.09
C ALA A 45 -1.70 11.54 -8.67
N ASP A 46 -2.69 12.32 -8.22
CA ASP A 46 -2.90 12.61 -6.81
C ASP A 46 -3.74 11.48 -6.20
N LEU A 47 -3.08 10.64 -5.40
CA LEU A 47 -3.70 9.48 -4.76
C LEU A 47 -4.65 9.84 -3.60
N SER A 48 -4.83 11.12 -3.28
CA SER A 48 -5.91 11.59 -2.39
C SER A 48 -7.27 11.61 -3.09
N ASP A 49 -7.29 11.66 -4.42
CA ASP A 49 -8.48 11.60 -5.26
C ASP A 49 -8.88 10.13 -5.54
N ARG A 50 -10.10 9.76 -5.15
CA ARG A 50 -10.64 8.42 -5.41
C ARG A 50 -10.60 8.03 -6.89
N LYS A 51 -11.00 8.94 -7.79
CA LYS A 51 -11.03 8.66 -9.24
C LYS A 51 -9.63 8.34 -9.77
N LYS A 52 -8.61 9.06 -9.27
CA LYS A 52 -7.21 8.84 -9.66
C LYS A 52 -6.65 7.53 -9.12
N VAL A 53 -7.10 7.07 -7.95
CA VAL A 53 -6.74 5.74 -7.44
C VAL A 53 -7.33 4.65 -8.35
N PHE A 54 -8.60 4.76 -8.74
CA PHE A 54 -9.23 3.79 -9.63
C PHE A 54 -8.58 3.76 -11.01
N GLU A 55 -8.29 4.93 -11.60
CA GLU A 55 -7.55 5.04 -12.86
C GLU A 55 -6.17 4.37 -12.76
N ALA A 56 -5.47 4.58 -11.66
CA ALA A 56 -4.14 4.00 -11.44
C ALA A 56 -4.16 2.47 -11.31
N VAL A 57 -5.20 1.92 -10.69
CA VAL A 57 -5.36 0.47 -10.48
C VAL A 57 -5.88 -0.25 -11.71
N GLN A 58 -6.61 0.44 -12.58
CA GLN A 58 -7.25 -0.16 -13.75
C GLN A 58 -6.31 -1.01 -14.59
N GLY A 59 -6.71 -2.27 -14.83
CA GLY A 59 -5.95 -3.25 -15.61
C GLY A 59 -4.70 -3.79 -14.93
N SER A 60 -4.56 -3.58 -13.61
CA SER A 60 -3.47 -4.14 -12.83
C SER A 60 -3.82 -5.55 -12.35
N SER A 61 -2.86 -6.48 -12.44
CA SER A 61 -2.96 -7.79 -11.80
C SER A 61 -2.49 -7.75 -10.34
N VAL A 62 -1.50 -6.89 -10.04
CA VAL A 62 -0.98 -6.67 -8.69
C VAL A 62 -0.82 -5.17 -8.46
N VAL A 63 -1.22 -4.70 -7.30
CA VAL A 63 -1.07 -3.31 -6.84
C VAL A 63 -0.22 -3.29 -5.58
N TYR A 64 0.89 -2.59 -5.64
CA TYR A 64 1.78 -2.36 -4.51
C TYR A 64 1.55 -0.97 -3.94
N VAL A 65 1.40 -0.87 -2.63
CA VAL A 65 1.26 0.40 -1.93
C VAL A 65 2.52 0.69 -1.14
N THR A 66 3.29 1.68 -1.60
CA THR A 66 4.50 2.20 -0.95
C THR A 66 4.36 3.68 -0.58
N VAL A 67 3.13 4.18 -0.53
CA VAL A 67 2.81 5.57 -0.18
C VAL A 67 3.22 5.87 1.25
N GLY A 68 3.83 7.04 1.47
CA GLY A 68 4.04 7.64 2.78
C GLY A 68 3.33 8.97 2.90
N PHE A 69 2.69 9.23 4.04
CA PHE A 69 2.18 10.56 4.39
C PHE A 69 3.13 11.25 5.38
N PRO A 70 3.15 12.60 5.43
CA PRO A 70 3.92 13.34 6.41
C PRO A 70 3.68 12.82 7.83
N TYR A 71 4.73 12.74 8.66
CA TYR A 71 4.69 12.14 9.99
C TYR A 71 3.93 13.02 10.99
N ASN A 72 2.64 13.23 10.75
CA ASN A 72 1.71 14.03 11.53
C ASN A 72 0.46 13.22 11.84
N LEU A 73 0.06 13.18 13.11
CA LEU A 73 -1.07 12.36 13.56
C LEU A 73 -2.40 12.76 12.89
N LYS A 74 -2.69 14.07 12.80
CA LYS A 74 -3.94 14.56 12.20
C LYS A 74 -4.03 14.17 10.72
N ILE A 75 -2.91 14.32 10.00
CA ILE A 75 -2.80 13.90 8.60
C ILE A 75 -3.02 12.38 8.49
N TRP A 76 -2.42 11.59 9.38
CA TRP A 76 -2.57 10.13 9.36
C TRP A 76 -4.01 9.70 9.63
N GLN A 77 -4.66 10.25 10.64
CA GLN A 77 -6.06 9.93 10.97
C GLN A 77 -7.04 10.28 9.84
N GLN A 78 -6.79 11.35 9.11
CA GLN A 78 -7.66 11.81 8.02
C GLN A 78 -7.41 11.06 6.71
N ASN A 79 -6.13 10.79 6.39
CA ASN A 79 -5.77 10.36 5.04
C ASN A 79 -5.63 8.84 4.91
N TRP A 80 -5.06 8.14 5.92
CA TRP A 80 -4.82 6.71 5.80
C TRP A 80 -6.09 5.89 5.60
N PRO A 81 -7.15 6.02 6.44
CA PRO A 81 -8.35 5.22 6.26
C PRO A 81 -9.03 5.49 4.92
N LYS A 82 -9.13 6.76 4.52
CA LYS A 82 -9.72 7.16 3.24
C LYS A 82 -8.95 6.59 2.05
N PHE A 83 -7.61 6.72 2.06
CA PHE A 83 -6.76 6.24 0.99
C PHE A 83 -6.82 4.71 0.87
N VAL A 84 -6.65 4.00 1.99
CA VAL A 84 -6.69 2.52 2.00
C VAL A 84 -8.04 1.99 1.55
N LYS A 85 -9.14 2.63 1.97
CA LYS A 85 -10.48 2.29 1.48
C LYS A 85 -10.57 2.41 -0.05
N ASN A 86 -10.08 3.51 -0.62
CA ASN A 86 -10.10 3.71 -2.08
C ASN A 86 -9.27 2.66 -2.81
N VAL A 87 -8.11 2.28 -2.27
CA VAL A 87 -7.26 1.24 -2.86
C VAL A 87 -7.93 -0.13 -2.80
N ILE A 88 -8.52 -0.50 -1.65
CA ILE A 88 -9.28 -1.75 -1.48
C ILE A 88 -10.40 -1.83 -2.50
N ASP A 89 -11.25 -0.79 -2.56
CA ASP A 89 -12.39 -0.74 -3.50
C ASP A 89 -11.91 -0.89 -4.96
N ALA A 90 -10.83 -0.20 -5.33
CA ALA A 90 -10.27 -0.25 -6.68
C ALA A 90 -9.68 -1.64 -7.00
N CYS A 91 -9.00 -2.28 -6.04
CA CYS A 91 -8.46 -3.63 -6.22
C CYS A 91 -9.58 -4.66 -6.37
N ILE A 92 -10.64 -4.57 -5.58
CA ILE A 92 -11.81 -5.46 -5.68
C ILE A 92 -12.46 -5.32 -7.06
N GLU A 93 -12.73 -4.08 -7.51
CA GLU A 93 -13.37 -3.81 -8.81
C GLU A 93 -12.55 -4.34 -9.99
N ASN A 94 -11.22 -4.32 -9.89
CA ASN A 94 -10.31 -4.75 -10.95
C ASN A 94 -9.79 -6.19 -10.78
N ASN A 95 -10.25 -6.93 -9.77
CA ASN A 95 -9.71 -8.27 -9.46
C ASN A 95 -8.18 -8.26 -9.26
N SER A 96 -7.65 -7.21 -8.68
CA SER A 96 -6.22 -7.03 -8.45
C SER A 96 -5.81 -7.57 -7.08
N LYS A 97 -4.64 -8.22 -7.01
CA LYS A 97 -4.00 -8.54 -5.73
C LYS A 97 -3.41 -7.27 -5.11
N LEU A 98 -3.52 -7.11 -3.80
CA LEU A 98 -2.95 -5.99 -3.07
C LEU A 98 -1.73 -6.42 -2.25
N VAL A 99 -0.61 -5.73 -2.44
CA VAL A 99 0.56 -5.81 -1.57
C VAL A 99 0.74 -4.47 -0.87
N PHE A 100 0.49 -4.44 0.43
CA PHE A 100 0.56 -3.23 1.23
C PHE A 100 1.83 -3.22 2.07
N PHE A 101 2.74 -2.25 1.80
CA PHE A 101 3.95 -2.06 2.59
C PHE A 101 3.63 -1.24 3.83
N ASP A 102 3.88 -1.83 5.00
CA ASP A 102 3.50 -1.29 6.30
C ASP A 102 4.71 -1.20 7.25
N ASN A 103 4.52 -0.56 8.39
CA ASN A 103 5.44 -0.54 9.51
C ASN A 103 4.92 -1.43 10.66
N ILE A 104 5.66 -1.44 11.77
CA ILE A 104 5.37 -2.29 12.93
C ILE A 104 4.63 -1.57 14.07
N TYR A 105 4.15 -0.32 13.85
CA TYR A 105 3.58 0.51 14.94
C TYR A 105 2.29 -0.02 15.55
N MET A 106 1.62 -0.97 14.90
CA MET A 106 0.40 -1.58 15.40
C MET A 106 0.65 -2.70 16.41
N TYR A 107 1.86 -3.23 16.49
CA TYR A 107 2.16 -4.33 17.40
C TYR A 107 2.23 -3.89 18.87
N ASP A 108 1.96 -4.83 19.76
CA ASP A 108 2.11 -4.64 21.20
C ASP A 108 3.59 -4.42 21.54
N PRO A 109 3.95 -3.32 22.23
CA PRO A 109 5.34 -3.02 22.60
C PRO A 109 6.04 -4.10 23.42
N ASN A 110 5.28 -4.95 24.13
CA ASN A 110 5.84 -6.03 24.93
C ASN A 110 6.38 -7.21 24.10
N TYR A 111 6.06 -7.26 22.80
CA TYR A 111 6.43 -8.35 21.89
C TYR A 111 7.38 -7.94 20.76
N LEU A 112 8.05 -6.79 20.87
CA LEU A 112 8.92 -6.28 19.79
C LEU A 112 10.19 -7.12 19.57
N ASN A 113 10.57 -7.98 20.54
CA ASN A 113 11.67 -8.93 20.38
C ASN A 113 11.12 -10.22 19.75
N GLY A 114 11.44 -10.43 18.47
CA GLY A 114 11.02 -11.64 17.74
C GLY A 114 9.59 -11.56 17.21
N MET A 115 9.25 -10.42 16.60
CA MET A 115 7.95 -10.23 15.92
C MET A 115 7.76 -11.19 14.74
N ASP A 116 6.55 -11.72 14.64
CA ASP A 116 6.07 -12.55 13.54
C ASP A 116 4.62 -12.19 13.20
N GLU A 117 3.99 -13.01 12.37
CA GLU A 117 2.62 -12.80 11.91
C GLU A 117 1.57 -13.00 13.04
N GLU A 118 1.92 -13.73 14.10
CA GLU A 118 1.05 -14.00 15.28
C GLU A 118 1.25 -12.95 16.39
N THR A 119 2.19 -12.02 16.21
CA THR A 119 2.46 -10.97 17.21
C THR A 119 1.19 -10.15 17.49
N PRO A 120 0.79 -9.99 18.79
CA PRO A 120 -0.44 -9.27 19.14
C PRO A 120 -0.48 -7.82 18.63
N ILE A 121 -1.63 -7.44 18.07
CA ILE A 121 -1.91 -6.06 17.66
C ILE A 121 -2.54 -5.33 18.86
N ASN A 122 -1.73 -4.54 19.57
CA ASN A 122 -2.15 -3.75 20.72
C ASN A 122 -1.33 -2.46 20.81
N PRO A 123 -1.55 -1.50 19.89
CA PRO A 123 -0.73 -0.31 19.79
C PRO A 123 -0.88 0.61 21.00
N SER A 124 0.24 1.03 21.59
CA SER A 124 0.30 2.04 22.64
C SER A 124 0.17 3.47 22.10
N SER A 125 0.52 3.69 20.84
CA SER A 125 0.53 5.02 20.22
C SER A 125 -0.73 5.31 19.39
N LYS A 126 -1.11 6.59 19.29
CA LYS A 126 -2.22 7.02 18.41
C LYS A 126 -1.94 6.72 16.93
N LYS A 127 -0.69 6.82 16.47
CA LYS A 127 -0.30 6.45 15.11
C LYS A 127 -0.36 4.93 14.90
N GLY A 128 0.04 4.15 15.89
CA GLY A 128 -0.12 2.70 15.87
C GLY A 128 -1.59 2.27 15.74
N LYS A 129 -2.51 2.98 16.41
CA LYS A 129 -3.95 2.74 16.25
C LYS A 129 -4.44 2.97 14.82
N VAL A 130 -3.95 4.01 14.14
CA VAL A 130 -4.28 4.24 12.71
C VAL A 130 -3.75 3.09 11.85
N ARG A 131 -2.53 2.60 12.13
CA ARG A 131 -1.96 1.45 11.38
C ARG A 131 -2.74 0.16 11.64
N ALA A 132 -3.14 -0.09 12.88
CA ALA A 132 -4.00 -1.23 13.22
C ALA A 132 -5.34 -1.19 12.49
N GLU A 133 -5.98 -0.01 12.43
CA GLU A 133 -7.24 0.21 11.72
C GLU A 133 -7.12 -0.14 10.24
N ILE A 134 -6.14 0.42 9.53
CA ILE A 134 -6.00 0.15 8.10
C ILE A 134 -5.58 -1.29 7.79
N ALA A 135 -4.77 -1.91 8.64
CA ALA A 135 -4.46 -3.34 8.51
C ALA A 135 -5.73 -4.19 8.66
N ALA A 136 -6.58 -3.88 9.65
CA ALA A 136 -7.87 -4.55 9.83
C ALA A 136 -8.77 -4.38 8.60
N MET A 137 -8.90 -3.17 8.04
CA MET A 137 -9.68 -2.91 6.82
C MET A 137 -9.28 -3.84 5.66
N ILE A 138 -7.98 -4.06 5.46
CA ILE A 138 -7.46 -4.95 4.40
C ILE A 138 -7.79 -6.40 4.74
N MET A 139 -7.45 -6.85 5.95
CA MET A 139 -7.59 -8.26 6.34
C MET A 139 -9.04 -8.70 6.48
N ASP A 140 -9.96 -7.80 6.82
CA ASP A 140 -11.40 -8.11 6.86
C ASP A 140 -11.91 -8.43 5.44
N LYS A 141 -11.47 -7.68 4.41
CA LYS A 141 -11.82 -7.99 3.02
C LYS A 141 -11.21 -9.29 2.51
N VAL A 142 -10.03 -9.66 3.01
CA VAL A 142 -9.43 -10.97 2.73
C VAL A 142 -10.27 -12.10 3.37
N LYS A 143 -10.67 -11.94 4.66
CA LYS A 143 -11.52 -12.91 5.37
C LYS A 143 -12.90 -13.08 4.73
N GLU A 144 -13.46 -11.99 4.19
CA GLU A 144 -14.71 -12.01 3.44
C GLU A 144 -14.58 -12.66 2.04
N GLY A 145 -13.37 -13.02 1.62
CA GLY A 145 -13.09 -13.58 0.29
C GLY A 145 -13.24 -12.58 -0.86
N GLN A 146 -13.26 -11.29 -0.56
CA GLN A 146 -13.46 -10.22 -1.56
C GLN A 146 -12.15 -9.69 -2.12
N LEU A 147 -11.03 -9.84 -1.39
CA LEU A 147 -9.72 -9.32 -1.76
C LEU A 147 -8.65 -10.39 -1.51
N GLU A 148 -7.72 -10.53 -2.45
CA GLU A 148 -6.45 -11.23 -2.23
C GLU A 148 -5.39 -10.19 -1.85
N ALA A 149 -4.83 -10.26 -0.64
CA ALA A 149 -3.86 -9.28 -0.17
C ALA A 149 -2.76 -9.87 0.71
N LEU A 150 -1.62 -9.17 0.71
CA LEU A 150 -0.47 -9.38 1.59
C LEU A 150 -0.10 -8.04 2.24
N ILE A 151 0.21 -8.05 3.54
CA ILE A 151 0.81 -6.91 4.24
C ILE A 151 2.28 -7.25 4.53
N ALA A 152 3.20 -6.56 3.86
CA ALA A 152 4.64 -6.67 4.10
C ALA A 152 5.04 -5.61 5.15
N ARG A 153 5.72 -6.03 6.23
CA ARG A 153 6.11 -5.15 7.34
C ARG A 153 7.63 -5.07 7.50
N SER A 154 8.09 -3.86 7.86
CA SER A 154 9.50 -3.62 8.15
C SER A 154 9.66 -2.55 9.25
#